data_1002d0c6d7f95351856591aa3f0f94dc
#
_entry.id   1002d0c6d7f95351856591aa3f0f94dc
#
_cell.length_a   1.000
_cell.length_b   1.000
_cell.length_c   1.000
_cell.angle_alpha   90.00
_cell.angle_beta   90.00
_cell.angle_gamma   90.00
#
_symmetry.space_group_name_H-M   'P 1'
#
loop_
_entity.id
_entity.type
_entity.pdbx_description
1 polymer ?
#
loop_
_entity_poly.entity_id
_entity_poly.type
_entity_poly.pdbx_seq_one_letter_code
_entity_poly.pdbx_strand_id
1 'polypeptide(L)'
;MAKAAFKMPEDFLLKLSRLGEKTDEIIPKVLEAGGEIVEAKVKSNLQAVIGSGTKEESRSTGELISALGVSSARQDKDGNFNVKVGFSDPRTDGKSNAMIAGVLEYGKSGQSPKPFLKPAKSASKSACVDAMIAAFEKEVENI
;
A
#
# COMPACT_ATOMS: atom_id res chain seq x y z
N MET A 1 -45.88 24.20 -7.76
CA MET A 1 -44.48 23.97 -7.32
C MET A 1 -43.58 24.05 -8.53
N ALA A 2 -42.64 25.00 -8.54
CA ALA A 2 -41.70 25.14 -9.63
C ALA A 2 -40.64 24.04 -9.61
N LYS A 3 -40.44 23.35 -10.73
CA LYS A 3 -39.39 22.36 -10.89
C LYS A 3 -38.25 22.99 -11.68
N ALA A 4 -37.06 23.02 -11.12
CA ALA A 4 -35.85 23.36 -11.85
C ALA A 4 -35.29 22.09 -12.48
N ALA A 5 -35.21 22.08 -13.80
CA ALA A 5 -34.59 20.96 -14.53
C ALA A 5 -33.29 21.44 -15.19
N PHE A 6 -32.22 20.72 -14.94
CA PHE A 6 -30.91 20.99 -15.56
C PHE A 6 -30.59 19.88 -16.54
N LYS A 7 -30.22 20.27 -17.75
CA LYS A 7 -29.70 19.33 -18.72
C LYS A 7 -28.19 19.34 -18.63
N MET A 8 -27.61 18.23 -18.23
CA MET A 8 -26.15 18.07 -18.22
C MET A 8 -25.64 17.81 -19.63
N PRO A 9 -24.40 18.23 -19.92
CA PRO A 9 -23.77 17.90 -21.20
C PRO A 9 -23.73 16.38 -21.44
N GLU A 10 -24.12 15.95 -22.63
CA GLU A 10 -24.14 14.53 -23.00
C GLU A 10 -22.76 13.86 -22.86
N ASP A 11 -21.70 14.58 -23.24
CA ASP A 11 -20.33 14.08 -23.11
C ASP A 11 -19.96 13.77 -21.66
N PHE A 12 -20.38 14.63 -20.73
CA PHE A 12 -20.15 14.44 -19.31
C PHE A 12 -20.91 13.22 -18.78
N LEU A 13 -22.18 13.08 -19.15
CA LEU A 13 -23.01 11.93 -18.76
C LEU A 13 -22.44 10.62 -19.29
N LEU A 14 -21.97 10.64 -20.55
CA LEU A 14 -21.35 9.47 -21.15
C LEU A 14 -20.07 9.07 -20.43
N LYS A 15 -19.23 10.03 -20.09
CA LYS A 15 -18.01 9.77 -19.30
C LYS A 15 -18.32 9.22 -17.90
N LEU A 16 -19.32 9.77 -17.22
CA LEU A 16 -19.79 9.26 -15.94
C LEU A 16 -20.26 7.82 -16.04
N SER A 17 -21.05 7.50 -17.06
CA SER A 17 -21.53 6.14 -17.31
C SER A 17 -20.37 5.16 -17.54
N ARG A 18 -19.41 5.55 -18.37
CA ARG A 18 -18.21 4.74 -18.66
C ARG A 18 -17.36 4.54 -17.41
N LEU A 19 -17.23 5.58 -16.58
CA LEU A 19 -16.52 5.48 -15.32
C LEU A 19 -17.20 4.46 -14.41
N GLY A 20 -18.53 4.50 -14.29
CA GLY A 20 -19.29 3.54 -13.51
C GLY A 20 -19.09 2.10 -13.97
N GLU A 21 -19.09 1.86 -15.28
CA GLU A 21 -18.85 0.55 -15.87
C GLU A 21 -17.42 0.02 -15.63
N LYS A 22 -16.45 0.92 -15.54
CA LYS A 22 -15.02 0.58 -15.39
C LYS A 22 -14.51 0.68 -13.96
N THR A 23 -15.36 0.96 -12.99
CA THR A 23 -14.97 1.13 -11.59
C THR A 23 -14.16 -0.07 -11.08
N ASP A 24 -14.60 -1.28 -11.38
CA ASP A 24 -13.96 -2.52 -10.94
C ASP A 24 -12.58 -2.74 -11.58
N GLU A 25 -12.28 -2.04 -12.67
CA GLU A 25 -10.95 -2.06 -13.31
C GLU A 25 -10.06 -0.92 -12.79
N ILE A 26 -10.65 0.24 -12.53
CA ILE A 26 -9.93 1.46 -12.15
C ILE A 26 -9.48 1.43 -10.70
N ILE A 27 -10.34 1.03 -9.77
CA ILE A 27 -10.04 1.03 -8.34
C ILE A 27 -8.82 0.17 -8.00
N PRO A 28 -8.68 -1.06 -8.52
CA PRO A 28 -7.45 -1.83 -8.30
C PRO A 28 -6.17 -1.12 -8.72
N LYS A 29 -6.17 -0.49 -9.88
CA LYS A 29 -4.99 0.25 -10.37
C LYS A 29 -4.63 1.43 -9.47
N VAL A 30 -5.63 2.16 -8.99
CA VAL A 30 -5.45 3.29 -8.07
C VAL A 30 -4.85 2.82 -6.75
N LEU A 31 -5.39 1.76 -6.17
CA LEU A 31 -4.91 1.18 -4.92
C LEU A 31 -3.49 0.63 -5.04
N GLU A 32 -3.17 -0.03 -6.13
CA GLU A 32 -1.82 -0.55 -6.39
C GLU A 32 -0.80 0.57 -6.51
N ALA A 33 -1.15 1.68 -7.18
CA ALA A 33 -0.29 2.86 -7.26
C ALA A 33 0.01 3.44 -5.87
N GLY A 34 -1.00 3.54 -5.01
CA GLY A 34 -0.82 3.95 -3.62
C GLY A 34 0.03 2.99 -2.81
N GLY A 35 -0.20 1.69 -2.99
CA GLY A 35 0.54 0.62 -2.32
C GLY A 35 2.04 0.64 -2.64
N GLU A 36 2.40 0.91 -3.88
CA GLU A 36 3.81 1.02 -4.30
C GLU A 36 4.54 2.15 -3.58
N ILE A 37 3.89 3.29 -3.35
CA ILE A 37 4.47 4.41 -2.60
C ILE A 37 4.72 4.02 -1.15
N VAL A 38 3.77 3.36 -0.51
CA VAL A 38 3.91 2.88 0.88
C VAL A 38 5.01 1.83 0.97
N GLU A 39 5.04 0.87 0.05
CA GLU A 39 6.08 -0.17 -0.03
C GLU A 39 7.47 0.43 -0.09
N ALA A 40 7.68 1.39 -0.98
CA ALA A 40 8.98 2.05 -1.15
C ALA A 40 9.45 2.70 0.16
N LYS A 41 8.55 3.34 0.89
CA LYS A 41 8.89 3.97 2.17
C LYS A 41 9.15 2.96 3.27
N VAL A 42 8.36 1.89 3.35
CA VAL A 42 8.58 0.78 4.28
C VAL A 42 9.95 0.14 4.02
N LYS A 43 10.26 -0.13 2.75
CA LYS A 43 11.54 -0.71 2.35
C LYS A 43 12.72 0.18 2.75
N SER A 44 12.64 1.47 2.49
CA SER A 44 13.67 2.45 2.85
C SER A 44 13.89 2.48 4.36
N ASN A 45 12.82 2.55 5.14
CA ASN A 45 12.89 2.55 6.59
C ASN A 45 13.44 1.23 7.14
N LEU A 46 13.02 0.10 6.58
CA LEU A 46 13.50 -1.22 6.98
C LEU A 46 15.01 -1.36 6.74
N GLN A 47 15.48 -0.94 5.58
CA GLN A 47 16.92 -0.94 5.27
C GLN A 47 17.74 -0.11 6.26
N ALA A 48 17.16 1.01 6.73
CA ALA A 48 17.83 1.87 7.70
C ALA A 48 17.90 1.25 9.11
N VAL A 49 16.95 0.40 9.50
CA VAL A 49 16.92 -0.19 10.85
C VAL A 49 17.59 -1.56 10.94
N ILE A 50 17.72 -2.29 9.84
CA ILE A 50 18.37 -3.60 9.83
C ILE A 50 19.83 -3.44 10.25
N GLY A 51 20.23 -4.16 11.31
CA GLY A 51 21.59 -4.16 11.82
C GLY A 51 22.02 -2.90 12.57
N SER A 52 21.15 -1.88 12.67
CA SER A 52 21.48 -0.66 13.39
C SER A 52 21.38 -0.87 14.92
N GLY A 53 22.32 -0.28 15.68
CA GLY A 53 22.31 -0.33 17.13
C GLY A 53 22.42 -1.74 17.73
N THR A 54 22.94 -2.70 16.99
CA THR A 54 23.17 -4.06 17.47
C THR A 54 24.52 -4.18 18.17
N LYS A 55 24.60 -5.01 19.21
CA LYS A 55 25.87 -5.29 19.91
C LYS A 55 26.74 -6.26 19.12
N GLU A 56 26.14 -7.08 18.27
CA GLU A 56 26.79 -8.06 17.43
C GLU A 56 26.56 -7.73 15.97
N GLU A 57 27.35 -8.33 15.08
CA GLU A 57 27.18 -8.18 13.66
C GLU A 57 25.78 -8.64 13.22
N SER A 58 25.17 -7.91 12.29
CA SER A 58 23.86 -8.25 11.77
C SER A 58 23.88 -9.61 11.06
N ARG A 59 22.89 -10.45 11.38
CA ARG A 59 22.68 -11.74 10.72
C ARG A 59 21.66 -11.66 9.59
N SER A 60 21.35 -10.45 9.14
CA SER A 60 20.40 -10.25 8.04
C SER A 60 20.91 -10.90 6.75
N THR A 61 20.06 -11.72 6.13
CA THR A 61 20.34 -12.36 4.83
C THR A 61 19.67 -11.60 3.69
N GLY A 62 18.91 -10.55 3.98
CA GLY A 62 18.08 -9.87 3.00
C GLY A 62 16.74 -10.52 2.72
N GLU A 63 16.43 -11.66 3.34
CA GLU A 63 15.15 -12.36 3.13
C GLU A 63 13.94 -11.53 3.56
N LEU A 64 14.05 -10.78 4.65
CA LEU A 64 12.96 -9.93 5.12
C LEU A 64 12.64 -8.83 4.13
N ILE A 65 13.65 -8.14 3.61
CA ILE A 65 13.49 -7.10 2.59
C ILE A 65 12.91 -7.70 1.31
N SER A 66 13.43 -8.84 0.88
CA SER A 66 12.97 -9.52 -0.33
C SER A 66 11.52 -10.02 -0.22
N ALA A 67 11.05 -10.28 1.00
CA ALA A 67 9.69 -10.74 1.26
C ALA A 67 8.67 -9.60 1.28
N LEU A 68 9.12 -8.35 1.36
CA LEU A 68 8.24 -7.17 1.32
C LEU A 68 7.61 -7.03 -0.07
N GLY A 69 6.32 -6.80 -0.11
CA GLY A 69 5.60 -6.62 -1.36
C GLY A 69 4.25 -5.98 -1.17
N VAL A 70 3.60 -5.73 -2.30
CA VAL A 70 2.23 -5.23 -2.38
C VAL A 70 1.38 -6.36 -2.95
N SER A 71 0.27 -6.69 -2.28
CA SER A 71 -0.67 -7.68 -2.80
C SER A 71 -1.40 -7.13 -4.02
N SER A 72 -1.92 -8.03 -4.87
CA SER A 72 -2.91 -7.62 -5.85
C SER A 72 -4.17 -7.11 -5.14
N ALA A 73 -4.90 -6.21 -5.78
CA ALA A 73 -6.15 -5.72 -5.23
C ALA A 73 -7.17 -6.86 -5.12
N ARG A 74 -7.84 -6.93 -3.99
CA ARG A 74 -8.87 -7.93 -3.71
C ARG A 74 -10.12 -7.24 -3.19
N GLN A 75 -11.25 -7.87 -3.45
CA GLN A 75 -12.54 -7.39 -2.98
C GLN A 75 -12.94 -8.22 -1.75
N ASP A 76 -13.36 -7.55 -0.67
CA ASP A 76 -13.86 -8.24 0.52
C ASP A 76 -15.33 -8.65 0.36
N LYS A 77 -15.91 -9.27 1.38
CA LYS A 77 -17.31 -9.71 1.37
C LYS A 77 -18.32 -8.57 1.25
N ASP A 78 -17.92 -7.36 1.60
CA ASP A 78 -18.77 -6.16 1.53
C ASP A 78 -18.61 -5.41 0.21
N GLY A 79 -17.81 -5.94 -0.71
CA GLY A 79 -17.56 -5.34 -2.01
C GLY A 79 -16.49 -4.26 -2.02
N ASN A 80 -15.77 -4.06 -0.92
CA ASN A 80 -14.72 -3.06 -0.84
C ASN A 80 -13.40 -3.63 -1.34
N PHE A 81 -12.71 -2.86 -2.18
CA PHE A 81 -11.37 -3.23 -2.63
C PHE A 81 -10.32 -2.87 -1.60
N ASN A 82 -9.28 -3.69 -1.52
CA ASN A 82 -8.14 -3.43 -0.65
C ASN A 82 -6.84 -3.94 -1.28
N VAL A 83 -5.74 -3.34 -0.87
CA VAL A 83 -4.38 -3.75 -1.20
C VAL A 83 -3.61 -3.81 0.12
N LYS A 84 -2.78 -4.81 0.28
CA LYS A 84 -1.95 -4.99 1.48
C LYS A 84 -0.48 -4.80 1.13
N VAL A 85 0.22 -4.04 1.97
CA VAL A 85 1.68 -3.94 1.95
C VAL A 85 2.18 -4.76 3.13
N GLY A 86 3.01 -5.74 2.87
CA GLY A 86 3.46 -6.63 3.92
C GLY A 86 4.49 -7.65 3.44
N PHE A 87 4.69 -8.65 4.26
CA PHE A 87 5.73 -9.66 4.06
C PHE A 87 5.15 -11.01 3.71
N SER A 88 5.77 -11.66 2.73
CA SER A 88 5.41 -13.02 2.34
C SER A 88 6.18 -14.06 3.16
N ASP A 89 5.58 -15.20 3.37
CA ASP A 89 6.19 -16.40 3.96
C ASP A 89 6.12 -17.53 2.92
N PRO A 90 6.89 -18.62 3.06
CA PRO A 90 7.82 -18.92 4.16
C PRO A 90 9.23 -18.38 3.95
N ARG A 91 10.03 -18.44 5.03
CA ARG A 91 11.49 -18.19 4.97
C ARG A 91 12.24 -19.52 4.82
N THR A 92 13.48 -19.44 4.34
CA THR A 92 14.35 -20.63 4.19
C THR A 92 14.79 -21.20 5.54
N ASP A 93 14.79 -20.39 6.62
CA ASP A 93 15.17 -20.82 7.97
C ASP A 93 13.98 -21.35 8.80
N GLY A 94 12.81 -21.48 8.20
CA GLY A 94 11.60 -21.94 8.88
C GLY A 94 10.92 -20.92 9.78
N LYS A 95 11.45 -19.70 9.88
CA LYS A 95 10.85 -18.60 10.66
C LYS A 95 9.84 -17.83 9.83
N SER A 96 9.01 -17.03 10.48
CA SER A 96 8.01 -16.16 9.82
C SER A 96 8.59 -14.77 9.60
N ASN A 97 8.49 -14.26 8.38
CA ASN A 97 8.84 -12.86 8.07
C ASN A 97 7.95 -11.88 8.83
N ALA A 98 6.66 -12.17 8.96
CA ALA A 98 5.74 -11.35 9.73
C ALA A 98 6.13 -11.27 11.20
N MET A 99 6.57 -12.38 11.80
CA MET A 99 7.04 -12.42 13.18
C MET A 99 8.32 -11.58 13.37
N ILE A 100 9.28 -11.70 12.45
CA ILE A 100 10.54 -10.94 12.50
C ILE A 100 10.25 -9.44 12.34
N ALA A 101 9.38 -9.07 11.41
CA ALA A 101 8.95 -7.69 11.22
C ALA A 101 8.29 -7.14 12.49
N GLY A 102 7.44 -7.93 13.14
CA GLY A 102 6.81 -7.58 14.40
C GLY A 102 7.81 -7.35 15.54
N VAL A 103 8.83 -8.18 15.63
CA VAL A 103 9.92 -8.02 16.61
C VAL A 103 10.68 -6.73 16.38
N LEU A 104 10.98 -6.38 15.14
CA LEU A 104 11.63 -5.09 14.82
C LEU A 104 10.73 -3.92 15.20
N GLU A 105 9.47 -3.95 14.80
CA GLU A 105 8.53 -2.84 15.01
C GLU A 105 8.24 -2.60 16.50
N TYR A 106 7.98 -3.65 17.26
CA TYR A 106 7.47 -3.56 18.62
C TYR A 106 8.50 -3.96 19.68
N GLY A 107 9.62 -4.56 19.28
CA GLY A 107 10.64 -5.08 20.20
C GLY A 107 10.23 -6.40 20.87
N LYS A 108 11.12 -6.91 21.68
CA LYS A 108 10.91 -8.09 22.54
C LYS A 108 11.77 -7.96 23.76
N SER A 109 11.65 -8.93 24.70
CA SER A 109 12.53 -9.01 25.87
C SER A 109 14.01 -9.02 25.44
N GLY A 110 14.79 -8.07 25.93
CA GLY A 110 16.20 -7.90 25.60
C GLY A 110 16.47 -7.18 24.28
N GLN A 111 15.44 -6.75 23.56
CA GLN A 111 15.60 -6.00 22.32
C GLN A 111 14.61 -4.82 22.27
N SER A 112 15.16 -3.61 22.15
CA SER A 112 14.36 -2.39 21.99
C SER A 112 13.69 -2.36 20.63
N PRO A 113 12.48 -1.77 20.52
CA PRO A 113 11.82 -1.61 19.23
C PRO A 113 12.61 -0.70 18.29
N LYS A 114 12.56 -1.03 16.99
CA LYS A 114 13.09 -0.23 15.90
C LYS A 114 11.98 -0.04 14.88
N PRO A 115 11.02 0.87 15.16
CA PRO A 115 9.85 1.05 14.29
C PRO A 115 10.24 1.44 12.87
N PHE A 116 9.62 0.80 11.89
CA PHE A 116 9.80 1.10 10.48
C PHE A 116 8.47 1.17 9.72
N LEU A 117 7.47 0.41 10.17
CA LEU A 117 6.13 0.38 9.55
C LEU A 117 5.31 1.64 9.91
N LYS A 118 5.18 1.92 11.20
CA LYS A 118 4.40 3.08 11.67
C LYS A 118 4.96 4.41 11.16
N PRO A 119 6.28 4.66 11.23
CA PRO A 119 6.86 5.86 10.63
C PRO A 119 6.65 5.93 9.12
N ALA A 120 6.74 4.81 8.41
CA ALA A 120 6.51 4.75 6.98
C ALA A 120 5.06 5.11 6.63
N LYS A 121 4.10 4.57 7.37
CA LYS A 121 2.68 4.88 7.21
C LYS A 121 2.41 6.38 7.32
N SER A 122 2.96 7.02 8.34
CA SER A 122 2.79 8.45 8.57
C SER A 122 3.48 9.28 7.50
N ALA A 123 4.72 8.93 7.14
CA ALA A 123 5.53 9.70 6.18
C ALA A 123 5.03 9.55 4.74
N SER A 124 4.44 8.42 4.37
CA SER A 124 4.01 8.15 3.00
C SER A 124 2.56 8.52 2.71
N LYS A 125 1.78 8.88 3.72
CA LYS A 125 0.34 9.12 3.58
C LYS A 125 0.00 10.14 2.48
N SER A 126 0.63 11.29 2.49
CA SER A 126 0.39 12.35 1.51
C SER A 126 0.79 11.91 0.10
N ALA A 127 1.99 11.35 -0.07
CA ALA A 127 2.48 10.87 -1.36
C ALA A 127 1.62 9.70 -1.89
N CYS A 128 1.14 8.84 -1.01
CA CYS A 128 0.25 7.75 -1.36
C CYS A 128 -1.07 8.28 -1.95
N VAL A 129 -1.69 9.24 -1.27
CA VAL A 129 -2.94 9.88 -1.73
C VAL A 129 -2.70 10.60 -3.07
N ASP A 130 -1.61 11.34 -3.21
CA ASP A 130 -1.27 12.04 -4.45
C ASP A 130 -1.08 11.05 -5.62
N ALA A 131 -0.42 9.93 -5.38
CA ALA A 131 -0.24 8.88 -6.40
C ALA A 131 -1.57 8.24 -6.80
N MET A 132 -2.46 8.03 -5.84
CA MET A 132 -3.79 7.49 -6.12
C MET A 132 -4.64 8.47 -6.93
N ILE A 133 -4.60 9.74 -6.60
CA ILE A 133 -5.31 10.80 -7.36
C ILE A 133 -4.77 10.86 -8.79
N ALA A 134 -3.45 10.87 -8.97
CA ALA A 134 -2.84 10.91 -10.30
C ALA A 134 -3.22 9.67 -11.14
N ALA A 135 -3.21 8.49 -10.55
CA ALA A 135 -3.62 7.26 -11.23
C ALA A 135 -5.09 7.30 -11.62
N PHE A 136 -5.95 7.79 -10.74
CA PHE A 136 -7.38 7.95 -11.01
C PHE A 136 -7.64 8.93 -12.15
N GLU A 137 -7.00 10.08 -12.12
CA GLU A 137 -7.15 11.10 -13.19
C GLU A 137 -6.71 10.56 -14.54
N LYS A 138 -5.61 9.81 -14.58
CA LYS A 138 -5.11 9.18 -15.81
C LYS A 138 -6.13 8.18 -16.38
N GLU A 139 -6.73 7.36 -15.52
CA GLU A 139 -7.75 6.39 -15.97
C GLU A 139 -9.01 7.10 -16.45
N VAL A 140 -9.41 8.19 -15.82
CA VAL A 140 -10.57 8.99 -16.23
C VAL A 140 -10.33 9.63 -17.59
N GLU A 141 -9.12 10.12 -17.88
CA GLU A 141 -8.77 10.70 -19.17
C GLU A 141 -8.87 9.68 -20.33
N ASN A 142 -8.66 8.42 -20.04
CA ASN A 142 -8.68 7.33 -21.02
C ASN A 142 -10.08 6.71 -21.24
N ILE A 143 -11.09 7.25 -20.59
CA ILE A 143 -12.48 6.76 -20.74
C ILE A 143 -13.12 7.23 -22.05
#